data_3406897e7e6b8d09cf587e29db31f276
#
_entry.id   3406897e7e6b8d09cf587e29db31f276
#
_cell.length_a   1.000
_cell.length_b   1.000
_cell.length_c   1.000
_cell.angle_alpha   90.00
_cell.angle_beta   90.00
_cell.angle_gamma   90.00
#
_symmetry.space_group_name_H-M   'P 1'
#
loop_
_entity.id
_entity.type
_entity.pdbx_description
1 polymer ?
#
loop_
_entity_poly.entity_id
_entity_poly.type
_entity_poly.pdbx_seq_one_letter_code
_entity_poly.pdbx_strand_id
1 'polypeptide(L)'
;MEDLLPFALLCFTSFFTLTNPLGTMPVFLTMTNGMNDHERKAIVRRATIVSFITLMVFTFSGQFLFKFFGISSNGFRIAGGFIIFKIGFDMLQARYSNAKLKEEEVKTYADDISITPLAIPMLCGPGAIANAIMLMDDASTLSLKGTLIGIIALVYFITFLICLLYTSPSPRDPKT
;
A
#
# COMPACT_ATOMS: atom_id res chain seq x y z
N MET A 1 -18.81 -3.71 22.18
CA MET A 1 -18.63 -4.70 21.08
C MET A 1 -19.31 -4.24 19.81
N GLU A 2 -20.32 -3.34 19.92
CA GLU A 2 -21.05 -2.84 18.75
C GLU A 2 -20.19 -2.00 17.78
N ASP A 3 -19.15 -1.34 18.26
CA ASP A 3 -18.29 -0.49 17.41
C ASP A 3 -17.14 -1.24 16.72
N LEU A 4 -16.84 -2.49 17.15
CA LEU A 4 -15.66 -3.21 16.63
C LEU A 4 -15.85 -3.65 15.18
N LEU A 5 -17.02 -4.16 14.81
CA LEU A 5 -17.30 -4.62 13.46
C LEU A 5 -17.38 -3.45 12.46
N PRO A 6 -18.11 -2.35 12.72
CA PRO A 6 -18.09 -1.17 11.87
C PRO A 6 -16.68 -0.60 11.68
N PHE A 7 -15.89 -0.52 12.76
CA PHE A 7 -14.51 -0.04 12.68
C PHE A 7 -13.61 -0.98 11.85
N ALA A 8 -13.74 -2.30 12.03
CA ALA A 8 -13.00 -3.28 11.24
C ALA A 8 -13.32 -3.18 9.74
N LEU A 9 -14.60 -3.03 9.38
CA LEU A 9 -15.05 -2.85 8.02
C LEU A 9 -14.52 -1.54 7.42
N LEU A 10 -14.55 -0.45 8.19
CA LEU A 10 -13.97 0.84 7.77
C LEU A 10 -12.47 0.70 7.50
N CYS A 11 -11.72 0.07 8.42
CA CYS A 11 -10.29 -0.18 8.24
C CYS A 11 -10.02 -1.03 6.98
N PHE A 12 -10.75 -2.13 6.82
CA PHE A 12 -10.55 -3.04 5.70
C PHE A 12 -10.83 -2.36 4.36
N THR A 13 -11.98 -1.72 4.22
CA THR A 13 -12.37 -1.08 2.96
C THR A 13 -11.43 0.06 2.60
N SER A 14 -11.06 0.90 3.56
CA SER A 14 -10.16 2.03 3.30
C SER A 14 -8.75 1.55 2.92
N PHE A 15 -8.14 0.61 3.66
CA PHE A 15 -6.81 0.11 3.31
C PHE A 15 -6.80 -0.70 2.03
N PHE A 16 -7.79 -1.55 1.79
CA PHE A 16 -7.88 -2.32 0.55
C PHE A 16 -7.99 -1.39 -0.67
N THR A 17 -8.76 -0.31 -0.55
CA THR A 17 -8.90 0.69 -1.62
C THR A 17 -7.62 1.48 -1.83
N LEU A 18 -6.96 1.93 -0.75
CA LEU A 18 -5.75 2.77 -0.84
C LEU A 18 -4.51 2.00 -1.30
N THR A 19 -4.33 0.75 -0.85
CA THR A 19 -3.26 -0.12 -1.35
C THR A 19 -3.52 -0.63 -2.75
N ASN A 20 -4.82 -0.68 -3.16
CA ASN A 20 -5.28 -1.07 -4.49
C ASN A 20 -4.53 -2.29 -5.06
N PRO A 21 -4.63 -3.49 -4.46
CA PRO A 21 -3.86 -4.67 -4.85
C PRO A 21 -4.08 -5.05 -6.32
N LEU A 22 -5.31 -4.88 -6.81
CA LEU A 22 -5.69 -5.21 -8.18
C LEU A 22 -5.08 -4.24 -9.20
N GLY A 23 -4.98 -2.96 -8.86
CA GLY A 23 -4.34 -1.95 -9.71
C GLY A 23 -2.81 -2.02 -9.70
N THR A 24 -2.22 -2.48 -8.60
CA THR A 24 -0.76 -2.65 -8.47
C THR A 24 -0.26 -3.84 -9.29
N MET A 25 -1.08 -4.87 -9.48
CA MET A 25 -0.71 -6.11 -10.17
C MET A 25 -0.23 -5.91 -11.61
N PRO A 26 -0.93 -5.19 -12.52
CA PRO A 26 -0.44 -4.97 -13.88
C PRO A 26 0.90 -4.24 -13.93
N VAL A 27 1.09 -3.29 -13.02
CA VAL A 27 2.36 -2.54 -12.91
C VAL A 27 3.48 -3.47 -12.48
N PHE A 28 3.22 -4.32 -11.47
CA PHE A 28 4.18 -5.34 -11.03
C PHE A 28 4.58 -6.28 -12.17
N LEU A 29 3.61 -6.79 -12.94
CA LEU A 29 3.89 -7.67 -14.08
C LEU A 29 4.75 -6.98 -15.14
N THR A 30 4.48 -5.72 -15.44
CA THR A 30 5.27 -4.94 -16.40
C THR A 30 6.70 -4.73 -15.91
N MET A 31 6.87 -4.40 -14.63
CA MET A 31 8.19 -4.15 -14.03
C MET A 31 9.06 -5.40 -13.88
N THR A 32 8.42 -6.56 -13.73
CA THR A 32 9.11 -7.84 -13.58
C THR A 32 9.17 -8.65 -14.88
N ASN A 33 8.83 -8.03 -16.00
CA ASN A 33 8.89 -8.70 -17.30
C ASN A 33 10.33 -9.11 -17.63
N GLY A 34 10.52 -10.37 -18.03
CA GLY A 34 11.85 -10.93 -18.31
C GLY A 34 12.59 -11.52 -17.10
N MET A 35 12.05 -11.36 -15.87
CA MET A 35 12.62 -11.97 -14.67
C MET A 35 12.13 -13.40 -14.47
N ASN A 36 12.92 -14.22 -13.81
CA ASN A 36 12.50 -15.56 -13.45
C ASN A 36 11.54 -15.57 -12.24
N ASP A 37 10.81 -16.69 -12.04
CA ASP A 37 9.79 -16.80 -10.99
C ASP A 37 10.34 -16.60 -9.57
N HIS A 38 11.59 -17.02 -9.34
CA HIS A 38 12.22 -16.87 -8.03
C HIS A 38 12.51 -15.39 -7.72
N GLU A 39 13.00 -14.64 -8.69
CA GLU A 39 13.24 -13.20 -8.59
C GLU A 39 11.95 -12.43 -8.37
N ARG A 40 10.89 -12.73 -9.14
CA ARG A 40 9.57 -12.11 -8.97
C ARG A 40 9.01 -12.32 -7.55
N LYS A 41 9.06 -13.56 -7.04
CA LYS A 41 8.63 -13.88 -5.68
C LYS A 41 9.43 -13.14 -4.62
N ALA A 42 10.74 -12.99 -4.81
CA ALA A 42 11.59 -12.23 -3.91
C ALA A 42 11.21 -10.76 -3.88
N ILE A 43 10.93 -10.15 -5.05
CA ILE A 43 10.50 -8.75 -5.18
C ILE A 43 9.16 -8.53 -4.47
N VAL A 44 8.14 -9.37 -4.73
CA VAL A 44 6.82 -9.26 -4.07
C VAL A 44 6.97 -9.32 -2.56
N ARG A 45 7.70 -10.31 -2.06
CA ARG A 45 7.91 -10.47 -0.62
C ARG A 45 8.59 -9.25 -0.01
N ARG A 46 9.68 -8.77 -0.62
CA ARG A 46 10.42 -7.61 -0.14
C ARG A 46 9.55 -6.35 -0.18
N ALA A 47 8.85 -6.08 -1.28
CA ALA A 47 7.98 -4.93 -1.44
C ALA A 47 6.86 -4.92 -0.39
N THR A 48 6.17 -6.06 -0.20
CA THR A 48 5.08 -6.17 0.78
C THR A 48 5.58 -5.98 2.21
N ILE A 49 6.73 -6.58 2.57
CA ILE A 49 7.31 -6.44 3.91
C ILE A 49 7.74 -4.99 4.17
N VAL A 50 8.45 -4.37 3.23
CA VAL A 50 8.91 -2.97 3.37
C VAL A 50 7.72 -2.04 3.51
N SER A 51 6.69 -2.18 2.65
CA SER A 51 5.46 -1.37 2.74
C SER A 51 4.75 -1.54 4.08
N PHE A 52 4.60 -2.77 4.54
CA PHE A 52 3.97 -3.07 5.83
C PHE A 52 4.74 -2.44 7.00
N ILE A 53 6.07 -2.63 7.04
CA ILE A 53 6.92 -2.04 8.09
C ILE A 53 6.84 -0.52 8.05
N THR A 54 6.94 0.09 6.87
CA THR A 54 6.84 1.54 6.70
C THR A 54 5.50 2.05 7.23
N LEU A 55 4.40 1.41 6.85
CA LEU A 55 3.07 1.80 7.32
C LEU A 55 2.96 1.66 8.85
N MET A 56 3.47 0.58 9.43
CA MET A 56 3.48 0.37 10.88
C MET A 56 4.27 1.47 11.60
N VAL A 57 5.45 1.81 11.11
CA VAL A 57 6.27 2.89 11.69
C VAL A 57 5.48 4.20 11.72
N PHE A 58 4.83 4.59 10.62
CA PHE A 58 4.02 5.81 10.59
C PHE A 58 2.75 5.69 11.45
N THR A 59 2.11 4.53 11.50
CA THR A 59 0.92 4.30 12.34
C THR A 59 1.23 4.55 13.82
N PHE A 60 2.37 4.07 14.29
CA PHE A 60 2.76 4.25 15.70
C PHE A 60 3.40 5.61 15.98
N SER A 61 4.19 6.13 15.06
CA SER A 61 4.87 7.42 15.24
C SER A 61 3.95 8.63 15.01
N GLY A 62 2.82 8.47 14.33
CA GLY A 62 1.95 9.57 13.93
C GLY A 62 1.49 10.44 15.09
N GLN A 63 1.06 9.85 16.19
CA GLN A 63 0.66 10.61 17.38
C GLN A 63 1.82 11.37 18.04
N PHE A 64 3.03 10.81 18.02
CA PHE A 64 4.23 11.49 18.48
C PHE A 64 4.55 12.69 17.56
N LEU A 65 4.48 12.51 16.25
CA LEU A 65 4.70 13.57 15.26
C LEU A 65 3.68 14.72 15.45
N PHE A 66 2.41 14.40 15.69
CA PHE A 66 1.38 15.41 15.93
C PHE A 66 1.72 16.29 17.17
N LYS A 67 2.12 15.64 18.26
CA LYS A 67 2.50 16.35 19.49
C LYS A 67 3.78 17.16 19.30
N PHE A 68 4.77 16.61 18.61
CA PHE A 68 6.07 17.25 18.42
C PHE A 68 5.98 18.49 17.52
N PHE A 69 5.21 18.42 16.43
CA PHE A 69 5.04 19.52 15.48
C PHE A 69 3.85 20.42 15.81
N GLY A 70 3.08 20.15 16.86
CA GLY A 70 1.88 20.91 17.19
C GLY A 70 0.76 20.78 16.14
N ILE A 71 0.72 19.67 15.39
CA ILE A 71 -0.27 19.45 14.35
C ILE A 71 -1.59 19.03 15.01
N SER A 72 -2.68 19.74 14.70
CA SER A 72 -4.00 19.32 15.17
C SER A 72 -4.51 18.13 14.37
N SER A 73 -5.11 17.15 15.05
CA SER A 73 -5.78 15.99 14.42
C SER A 73 -6.78 16.42 13.33
N ASN A 74 -7.58 17.46 13.60
CA ASN A 74 -8.55 17.97 12.63
C ASN A 74 -7.89 18.58 11.39
N GLY A 75 -6.82 19.35 11.56
CA GLY A 75 -6.04 19.90 10.45
C GLY A 75 -5.42 18.81 9.59
N PHE A 76 -4.90 17.75 10.22
CA PHE A 76 -4.35 16.61 9.50
C PHE A 76 -5.42 15.82 8.74
N ARG A 77 -6.63 15.65 9.31
CA ARG A 77 -7.77 15.01 8.63
C ARG A 77 -8.19 15.76 7.38
N ILE A 78 -8.23 17.10 7.43
CA ILE A 78 -8.56 17.93 6.26
C ILE A 78 -7.49 17.75 5.18
N ALA A 79 -6.23 17.86 5.53
CA ALA A 79 -5.12 17.71 4.60
C ALA A 79 -5.05 16.30 4.00
N GLY A 80 -5.17 15.25 4.85
CA GLY A 80 -5.21 13.86 4.43
C GLY A 80 -6.41 13.54 3.54
N GLY A 81 -7.59 14.05 3.87
CA GLY A 81 -8.78 13.93 3.05
C GLY A 81 -8.59 14.54 1.66
N PHE A 82 -7.94 15.71 1.59
CA PHE A 82 -7.62 16.35 0.31
C PHE A 82 -6.63 15.52 -0.53
N ILE A 83 -5.63 14.90 0.10
CA ILE A 83 -4.68 13.99 -0.57
C ILE A 83 -5.42 12.78 -1.14
N ILE A 84 -6.28 12.14 -0.35
CA ILE A 84 -7.07 10.97 -0.78
C ILE A 84 -8.02 11.36 -1.92
N PHE A 85 -8.69 12.50 -1.81
CA PHE A 85 -9.54 13.04 -2.86
C PHE A 85 -8.76 13.23 -4.17
N LYS A 86 -7.57 13.85 -4.10
CA LYS A 86 -6.71 14.07 -5.25
C LYS A 86 -6.28 12.75 -5.90
N ILE A 87 -5.89 11.75 -5.11
CA ILE A 87 -5.53 10.42 -5.60
C ILE A 87 -6.73 9.79 -6.33
N GLY A 88 -7.92 9.82 -5.74
CA GLY A 88 -9.13 9.31 -6.38
C GLY A 88 -9.46 10.04 -7.69
N PHE A 89 -9.32 11.35 -7.70
CA PHE A 89 -9.54 12.16 -8.90
C PHE A 89 -8.54 11.86 -10.02
N ASP A 90 -7.26 11.69 -9.67
CA ASP A 90 -6.21 11.32 -10.63
C ASP A 90 -6.44 9.91 -11.20
N MET A 91 -6.95 8.97 -10.38
CA MET A 91 -7.36 7.64 -10.84
C MET A 91 -8.52 7.70 -11.84
N LEU A 92 -9.55 8.52 -11.58
CA LEU A 92 -10.68 8.72 -12.51
C LEU A 92 -10.24 9.31 -13.85
N GLN A 93 -9.23 10.19 -13.85
CA GLN A 93 -8.69 10.78 -15.06
C GLN A 93 -7.68 9.87 -15.79
N ALA A 94 -7.46 8.65 -15.34
CA ALA A 94 -6.45 7.71 -15.84
C ALA A 94 -5.02 8.32 -15.90
N ARG A 95 -4.75 9.39 -15.17
CA ARG A 95 -3.44 10.06 -15.13
C ARG A 95 -2.37 9.22 -14.42
N TYR A 96 -2.78 8.27 -13.60
CA TYR A 96 -1.88 7.31 -12.96
C TYR A 96 -1.17 6.38 -13.98
N SER A 97 -1.77 6.20 -15.17
CA SER A 97 -1.16 5.42 -16.25
C SER A 97 -0.01 6.13 -16.95
N ASN A 98 0.20 7.43 -16.73
CA ASN A 98 1.21 8.25 -17.38
C ASN A 98 2.47 8.49 -16.51
N ALA A 99 2.59 7.90 -15.33
CA ALA A 99 3.88 7.66 -14.73
C ALA A 99 4.59 6.57 -15.57
N LYS A 100 4.86 6.88 -16.84
CA LYS A 100 5.81 6.15 -17.68
C LYS A 100 7.13 6.20 -16.93
N LEU A 101 7.41 5.15 -16.16
CA LEU A 101 8.77 4.79 -15.84
C LEU A 101 9.47 4.73 -17.20
N LYS A 102 10.36 5.65 -17.47
CA LYS A 102 11.16 5.61 -18.69
C LYS A 102 11.84 4.25 -18.67
N GLU A 103 11.68 3.48 -19.75
CA GLU A 103 12.25 2.13 -19.86
C GLU A 103 13.77 2.11 -19.59
N GLU A 104 14.44 3.26 -19.73
CA GLU A 104 15.84 3.46 -19.40
C GLU A 104 16.12 3.49 -17.88
N GLU A 105 15.18 3.96 -17.03
CA GLU A 105 15.35 3.97 -15.58
C GLU A 105 15.13 2.58 -14.98
N VAL A 106 14.25 1.75 -15.56
CA VAL A 106 13.97 0.38 -15.09
C VAL A 106 15.21 -0.52 -15.21
N LYS A 107 16.05 -0.34 -16.22
CA LYS A 107 17.26 -1.16 -16.42
C LYS A 107 18.40 -0.85 -15.46
N THR A 108 18.44 0.37 -14.92
CA THR A 108 19.54 0.80 -14.01
C THR A 108 19.26 0.46 -12.54
N TYR A 109 18.00 0.20 -12.16
CA TYR A 109 17.55 0.00 -10.77
C TYR A 109 17.06 -1.42 -10.50
N ALA A 110 17.54 -2.42 -11.22
CA ALA A 110 17.09 -3.82 -11.08
C ALA A 110 17.16 -4.36 -9.63
N ASP A 111 18.06 -3.85 -8.80
CA ASP A 111 18.19 -4.24 -7.39
C ASP A 111 17.18 -3.53 -6.46
N ASP A 112 16.57 -2.40 -6.87
CA ASP A 112 15.72 -1.57 -6.02
C ASP A 112 14.24 -1.49 -6.44
N ILE A 113 13.80 -2.22 -7.47
CA ILE A 113 12.39 -2.24 -7.95
C ILE A 113 11.42 -2.60 -6.82
N SER A 114 11.85 -3.42 -5.87
CA SER A 114 11.00 -3.82 -4.74
C SER A 114 10.71 -2.69 -3.76
N ILE A 115 11.56 -1.68 -3.68
CA ILE A 115 11.40 -0.54 -2.78
C ILE A 115 10.77 0.63 -3.52
N THR A 116 11.32 1.00 -4.66
CA THR A 116 10.85 2.14 -5.47
C THR A 116 10.61 1.67 -6.90
N PRO A 117 9.41 1.85 -7.47
CA PRO A 117 8.20 2.47 -6.92
C PRO A 117 7.21 1.49 -6.26
N LEU A 118 7.49 0.17 -6.20
CA LEU A 118 6.48 -0.83 -5.82
C LEU A 118 6.06 -0.70 -4.36
N ALA A 119 7.00 -0.66 -3.41
CA ALA A 119 6.66 -0.48 -2.01
C ALA A 119 6.22 0.95 -1.72
N ILE A 120 7.01 1.91 -2.13
CA ILE A 120 6.76 3.35 -1.95
C ILE A 120 6.88 4.01 -3.32
N PRO A 121 5.86 4.71 -3.85
CA PRO A 121 4.59 5.07 -3.21
C PRO A 121 3.39 4.14 -3.49
N MET A 122 3.55 3.02 -4.20
CA MET A 122 2.39 2.26 -4.68
C MET A 122 1.64 1.51 -3.58
N LEU A 123 2.31 0.65 -2.82
CA LEU A 123 1.67 -0.12 -1.74
C LEU A 123 1.53 0.68 -0.44
N CYS A 124 2.48 1.58 -0.14
CA CYS A 124 2.46 2.45 1.02
C CYS A 124 2.52 3.91 0.57
N GLY A 125 1.44 4.39 -0.05
CA GLY A 125 1.31 5.77 -0.51
C GLY A 125 0.95 6.75 0.61
N PRO A 126 1.07 8.07 0.34
CA PRO A 126 0.75 9.11 1.33
C PRO A 126 -0.69 9.04 1.83
N GLY A 127 -1.63 8.58 0.99
CA GLY A 127 -3.01 8.34 1.39
C GLY A 127 -3.16 7.23 2.43
N ALA A 128 -2.45 6.10 2.25
CA ALA A 128 -2.47 4.98 3.19
C ALA A 128 -1.83 5.38 4.53
N ILE A 129 -0.74 6.14 4.49
CA ILE A 129 -0.06 6.66 5.69
C ILE A 129 -0.99 7.61 6.45
N ALA A 130 -1.59 8.59 5.77
CA ALA A 130 -2.52 9.53 6.38
C ALA A 130 -3.72 8.82 7.01
N ASN A 131 -4.30 7.85 6.31
CA ASN A 131 -5.42 7.04 6.80
C ASN A 131 -5.03 6.22 8.04
N ALA A 132 -3.84 5.61 8.04
CA ALA A 132 -3.35 4.81 9.17
C ALA A 132 -3.17 5.65 10.44
N ILE A 133 -2.61 6.85 10.31
CA ILE A 133 -2.42 7.78 11.43
C ILE A 133 -3.78 8.24 11.98
N MET A 134 -4.74 8.57 11.09
CA MET A 134 -6.08 8.99 11.48
C MET A 134 -6.85 7.90 12.21
N LEU A 135 -6.84 6.68 11.67
CA LEU A 135 -7.54 5.55 12.30
C LEU A 135 -6.90 5.11 13.61
N MET A 136 -5.57 5.28 13.76
CA MET A 136 -4.89 5.04 15.03
C MET A 136 -5.26 6.09 16.08
N ASP A 137 -5.49 7.34 15.67
CA ASP A 137 -5.98 8.43 16.54
C ASP A 137 -7.43 8.17 16.99
N ASP A 138 -8.28 7.66 16.08
CA ASP A 138 -9.67 7.28 16.37
C ASP A 138 -9.80 6.04 17.27
N ALA A 139 -8.82 5.16 17.25
CA ALA A 139 -8.81 3.94 18.05
C ALA A 139 -8.59 4.24 19.54
N SER A 140 -9.67 4.51 20.27
CA SER A 140 -9.63 4.88 21.69
C SER A 140 -9.26 3.73 22.61
N THR A 141 -9.53 2.48 22.22
CA THR A 141 -9.31 1.28 23.02
C THR A 141 -8.20 0.39 22.46
N LEU A 142 -7.57 -0.41 23.32
CA LEU A 142 -6.56 -1.38 22.90
C LEU A 142 -7.12 -2.40 21.91
N SER A 143 -8.39 -2.75 22.04
CA SER A 143 -9.10 -3.65 21.14
C SER A 143 -9.21 -3.06 19.72
N LEU A 144 -9.58 -1.79 19.59
CA LEU A 144 -9.65 -1.09 18.29
C LEU A 144 -8.27 -0.95 17.65
N LYS A 145 -7.23 -0.62 18.43
CA LYS A 145 -5.85 -0.58 17.95
C LYS A 145 -5.37 -1.93 17.44
N GLY A 146 -5.67 -3.00 18.20
CA GLY A 146 -5.36 -4.36 17.76
C GLY A 146 -6.08 -4.75 16.48
N THR A 147 -7.36 -4.38 16.34
CA THR A 147 -8.15 -4.59 15.12
C THR A 147 -7.55 -3.85 13.94
N LEU A 148 -7.17 -2.59 14.10
CA LEU A 148 -6.51 -1.81 13.05
C LEU A 148 -5.24 -2.51 12.54
N ILE A 149 -4.35 -2.90 13.45
CA ILE A 149 -3.09 -3.59 13.10
C ILE A 149 -3.38 -4.93 12.41
N GLY A 150 -4.32 -5.71 12.94
CA GLY A 150 -4.73 -6.98 12.36
C GLY A 150 -5.30 -6.84 10.94
N ILE A 151 -6.12 -5.82 10.70
CA ILE A 151 -6.69 -5.54 9.38
C ILE A 151 -5.61 -5.06 8.39
N ILE A 152 -4.70 -4.19 8.82
CA ILE A 152 -3.56 -3.80 7.97
C ILE A 152 -2.75 -5.04 7.57
N ALA A 153 -2.39 -5.90 8.52
CA ALA A 153 -1.67 -7.14 8.25
C ALA A 153 -2.44 -8.04 7.27
N LEU A 154 -3.76 -8.17 7.46
CA LEU A 154 -4.63 -8.94 6.58
C LEU A 154 -4.63 -8.40 5.14
N VAL A 155 -4.78 -7.08 4.96
CA VAL A 155 -4.79 -6.45 3.63
C VAL A 155 -3.45 -6.64 2.92
N TYR A 156 -2.33 -6.46 3.62
CA TYR A 156 -1.01 -6.71 3.04
C TYR A 156 -0.77 -8.19 2.73
N PHE A 157 -1.29 -9.09 3.55
CA PHE A 157 -1.25 -10.52 3.27
C PHE A 157 -2.06 -10.90 2.02
N ILE A 158 -3.27 -10.33 1.87
CA ILE A 158 -4.09 -10.50 0.66
C ILE A 158 -3.35 -9.94 -0.56
N THR A 159 -2.76 -8.76 -0.44
CA THR A 159 -1.96 -8.14 -1.51
C THR A 159 -0.78 -9.04 -1.92
N PHE A 160 -0.07 -9.58 -0.95
CA PHE A 160 1.01 -10.54 -1.19
C PHE A 160 0.51 -11.78 -1.94
N LEU A 161 -0.61 -12.36 -1.51
CA LEU A 161 -1.19 -13.53 -2.17
C LEU A 161 -1.63 -13.23 -3.61
N ILE A 162 -2.29 -12.10 -3.84
CA ILE A 162 -2.70 -11.69 -5.19
C ILE A 162 -1.47 -11.57 -6.09
N CYS A 163 -0.45 -10.83 -5.67
CA CYS A 163 0.77 -10.68 -6.46
C CYS A 163 1.49 -12.02 -6.67
N LEU A 164 1.50 -12.90 -5.67
CA LEU A 164 2.14 -14.21 -5.76
C LEU A 164 1.40 -15.15 -6.73
N LEU A 165 0.07 -15.20 -6.68
CA LEU A 165 -0.74 -16.05 -7.57
C LEU A 165 -0.57 -15.66 -9.03
N TYR A 166 -0.46 -14.37 -9.30
CA TYR A 166 -0.21 -13.88 -10.66
C TYR A 166 1.25 -14.00 -11.12
N THR A 167 2.16 -14.33 -10.21
CA THR A 167 3.55 -14.66 -10.54
C THR A 167 3.70 -16.11 -11.04
N SER A 168 2.70 -16.97 -10.81
CA SER A 168 2.73 -18.36 -11.31
C SER A 168 2.60 -18.39 -12.84
N PRO A 169 3.47 -19.13 -13.55
CA PRO A 169 3.40 -19.22 -15.00
C PRO A 169 2.04 -19.75 -15.42
N SER A 170 1.40 -19.05 -16.36
CA SER A 170 0.25 -19.61 -17.05
C SER A 170 0.68 -20.91 -17.74
N PRO A 171 -0.09 -22.01 -17.64
CA PRO A 171 0.22 -23.28 -18.31
C PRO A 171 0.24 -23.20 -19.85
N ARG A 172 0.17 -22.01 -20.42
CA ARG A 172 0.05 -21.75 -21.86
C ARG A 172 1.27 -21.10 -22.50
N ASP A 173 2.41 -21.04 -21.81
CA ASP A 173 3.65 -20.68 -22.49
C ASP A 173 4.32 -21.97 -22.98
N PRO A 174 4.11 -22.39 -24.25
CA PRO A 174 4.92 -23.43 -24.86
C PRO A 174 6.32 -22.85 -25.04
N LYS A 175 7.26 -23.31 -24.24
CA LYS A 175 8.67 -23.14 -24.54
C LYS A 175 8.93 -23.76 -25.93
N THR A 176 9.00 -22.94 -26.91
CA THR A 176 9.74 -23.22 -28.15
C THR A 176 11.03 -22.44 -28.11
#